data_d9330a52525b465d73c8bba6582d2bed
#
_entry.id   d9330a52525b465d73c8bba6582d2bed
#
_cell.length_a   1.000
_cell.length_b   1.000
_cell.length_c   1.000
_cell.angle_alpha   90.00
_cell.angle_beta   90.00
_cell.angle_gamma   90.00
#
_symmetry.space_group_name_H-M   'P 1'
#
loop_
_entity.id
_entity.type
_entity.pdbx_description
1 polymer ?
#
loop_
_entity_poly.entity_id
_entity_poly.type
_entity_poly.pdbx_seq_one_letter_code
_entity_poly.pdbx_strand_id
1 'polypeptide(L)'
;MPSHNRHFSRALILLITASALAGCTMFGGGNDTDIAPAPSSARTMTGLSAVEIRTILAGKSWRFTGPNNTGTTLYAADGTSLVEVDGKGTTKGKWSTQDGQLCESFDSAPFLPDGVAMSCYPFSGSGGTYQAGKATFTEAG
;
A
#
# COMPACT_ATOMS: atom_id res chain seq x y z
N MET A 1 -39.11 0.06 -23.46
CA MET A 1 -38.64 -0.49 -24.76
C MET A 1 -37.32 0.17 -25.12
N PRO A 2 -36.33 -0.54 -25.51
CA PRO A 2 -36.01 -1.94 -25.26
C PRO A 2 -34.66 -2.17 -24.49
N SER A 3 -34.60 -3.34 -23.86
CA SER A 3 -33.43 -4.03 -23.38
C SER A 3 -32.35 -4.20 -24.46
N HIS A 4 -31.08 -4.14 -24.08
CA HIS A 4 -30.00 -4.86 -24.74
C HIS A 4 -29.18 -5.67 -23.74
N ASN A 5 -29.63 -6.90 -23.68
CA ASN A 5 -28.90 -8.06 -23.18
C ASN A 5 -27.79 -8.42 -24.19
N ARG A 6 -26.54 -8.53 -23.77
CA ARG A 6 -25.48 -9.15 -24.56
C ARG A 6 -24.78 -10.22 -23.74
N HIS A 7 -25.25 -11.43 -23.96
CA HIS A 7 -24.52 -12.66 -23.75
C HIS A 7 -23.27 -12.69 -24.64
N PHE A 8 -22.14 -13.04 -24.08
CA PHE A 8 -21.03 -13.70 -24.78
C PHE A 8 -20.42 -14.67 -23.79
N SER A 9 -20.76 -15.90 -23.91
CA SER A 9 -20.21 -16.98 -24.74
C SER A 9 -18.83 -17.42 -24.28
N ARG A 10 -18.90 -18.61 -23.76
CA ARG A 10 -17.84 -19.54 -23.38
C ARG A 10 -16.84 -19.76 -24.52
N ALA A 11 -15.57 -19.84 -24.20
CA ALA A 11 -14.63 -20.63 -24.94
C ALA A 11 -13.73 -21.38 -23.96
N LEU A 12 -13.96 -22.64 -23.95
CA LEU A 12 -13.22 -23.72 -23.33
C LEU A 12 -12.06 -24.09 -24.24
N ILE A 13 -10.83 -24.03 -23.78
CA ILE A 13 -9.72 -24.72 -24.41
C ILE A 13 -8.91 -25.46 -23.37
N LEU A 14 -9.11 -26.77 -23.37
CA LEU A 14 -8.21 -27.76 -22.79
C LEU A 14 -7.01 -27.94 -23.73
N LEU A 15 -5.82 -27.98 -23.20
CA LEU A 15 -4.74 -28.77 -23.78
C LEU A 15 -3.74 -29.21 -22.69
N ILE A 16 -3.74 -30.49 -22.52
CA ILE A 16 -2.89 -31.35 -21.72
C ILE A 16 -1.58 -31.57 -22.49
N THR A 17 -0.44 -31.43 -21.87
CA THR A 17 0.71 -32.27 -22.24
C THR A 17 1.55 -32.58 -21.00
N ALA A 18 1.53 -33.82 -20.65
CA ALA A 18 2.44 -34.49 -19.74
C ALA A 18 3.77 -34.72 -20.45
N SER A 19 4.86 -34.54 -19.77
CA SER A 19 6.13 -35.19 -20.11
C SER A 19 6.92 -35.45 -18.82
N ALA A 20 6.90 -36.70 -18.44
CA ALA A 20 7.77 -37.29 -17.44
C ALA A 20 9.15 -37.56 -18.07
N LEU A 21 10.20 -37.25 -17.38
CA LEU A 21 11.49 -37.92 -17.56
C LEU A 21 12.15 -38.09 -16.19
N ALA A 22 12.16 -39.34 -15.82
CA ALA A 22 12.92 -39.90 -14.72
C ALA A 22 14.42 -39.88 -15.05
N GLY A 23 15.21 -39.47 -14.08
CA GLY A 23 16.66 -39.60 -14.12
C GLY A 23 17.18 -39.86 -12.72
N CYS A 24 17.21 -41.13 -12.32
CA CYS A 24 17.99 -41.58 -11.17
C CYS A 24 19.47 -41.67 -11.56
N THR A 25 20.33 -41.04 -10.80
CA THR A 25 21.71 -41.49 -10.62
C THR A 25 22.06 -41.46 -9.15
N MET A 26 22.17 -42.63 -8.57
CA MET A 26 22.85 -42.89 -7.29
C MET A 26 24.36 -42.74 -7.47
N PHE A 27 25.01 -42.16 -6.47
CA PHE A 27 26.32 -42.47 -5.85
C PHE A 27 26.63 -41.28 -4.97
N GLY A 28 26.74 -41.38 -3.71
CA GLY A 28 27.64 -42.04 -2.82
C GLY A 28 28.06 -41.11 -1.75
N GLY A 29 27.72 -41.36 -0.50
CA GLY A 29 28.38 -41.10 0.79
C GLY A 29 29.10 -39.78 1.01
N GLY A 30 28.69 -39.07 2.07
CA GLY A 30 29.45 -38.01 2.69
C GLY A 30 28.54 -37.19 3.60
N ASN A 31 28.66 -37.44 4.91
CA ASN A 31 28.06 -36.59 5.95
C ASN A 31 28.60 -35.17 5.78
N ASP A 32 27.70 -34.20 5.74
CA ASP A 32 27.77 -33.00 6.56
C ASP A 32 26.49 -32.20 6.28
N THR A 33 25.74 -32.08 7.34
CA THR A 33 24.53 -31.28 7.45
C THR A 33 24.90 -29.81 7.53
N ASP A 34 25.07 -29.17 6.39
CA ASP A 34 24.96 -27.72 6.28
C ASP A 34 23.78 -27.42 5.38
N ILE A 35 22.62 -27.31 6.05
CA ILE A 35 21.46 -26.63 5.45
C ILE A 35 21.83 -25.16 5.44
N ALA A 36 22.51 -24.75 4.40
CA ALA A 36 22.63 -23.33 4.09
C ALA A 36 21.18 -22.80 3.91
N PRO A 37 20.76 -21.80 4.70
CA PRO A 37 19.51 -21.15 4.42
C PRO A 37 19.59 -20.59 2.99
N ALA A 38 18.59 -20.94 2.19
CA ALA A 38 18.43 -20.37 0.87
C ALA A 38 18.57 -18.85 0.98
N PRO A 39 19.35 -18.20 0.10
CA PRO A 39 19.44 -16.76 0.14
C PRO A 39 18.04 -16.23 -0.07
N SER A 40 17.41 -15.73 0.99
CA SER A 40 16.31 -14.82 0.88
C SER A 40 16.81 -13.72 -0.05
N SER A 41 16.25 -13.68 -1.24
CA SER A 41 16.48 -12.55 -2.14
C SER A 41 16.02 -11.31 -1.39
N ALA A 42 16.94 -10.70 -0.66
CA ALA A 42 16.78 -9.38 -0.12
C ALA A 42 16.58 -8.48 -1.34
N ARG A 43 15.33 -8.27 -1.72
CA ARG A 43 14.98 -7.13 -2.55
C ARG A 43 15.51 -5.94 -1.77
N THR A 44 16.49 -5.27 -2.33
CA THR A 44 16.93 -3.97 -1.85
C THR A 44 15.74 -3.04 -2.05
N MET A 45 14.85 -3.01 -1.07
CA MET A 45 13.75 -2.04 -1.04
C MET A 45 14.38 -0.70 -0.72
N THR A 46 14.56 0.12 -1.73
CA THR A 46 15.06 1.50 -1.62
C THR A 46 13.96 2.42 -1.05
N GLY A 47 13.17 1.95 -0.10
CA GLY A 47 12.06 2.69 0.48
C GLY A 47 11.60 2.09 1.80
N LEU A 48 10.77 2.84 2.52
CA LEU A 48 10.16 2.39 3.76
C LEU A 48 9.20 1.23 3.49
N SER A 49 9.26 0.18 4.31
CA SER A 49 8.28 -0.91 4.27
C SER A 49 6.90 -0.44 4.77
N ALA A 50 5.85 -1.18 4.45
CA ALA A 50 4.50 -0.92 4.94
C ALA A 50 4.43 -0.83 6.48
N VAL A 51 5.17 -1.70 7.17
CA VAL A 51 5.22 -1.72 8.64
C VAL A 51 5.92 -0.47 9.18
N GLU A 52 7.01 -0.03 8.58
CA GLU A 52 7.72 1.19 8.99
C GLU A 52 6.84 2.42 8.78
N ILE A 53 6.19 2.56 7.63
CA ILE A 53 5.27 3.66 7.36
C ILE A 53 4.15 3.68 8.39
N ARG A 54 3.57 2.52 8.68
CA ARG A 54 2.52 2.41 9.71
C ARG A 54 3.03 2.82 11.09
N THR A 55 4.21 2.40 11.49
CA THR A 55 4.84 2.76 12.77
C THR A 55 5.10 4.26 12.87
N ILE A 56 5.49 4.89 11.77
CA ILE A 56 5.70 6.33 11.69
C ILE A 56 4.38 7.08 11.94
N LEU A 57 3.31 6.68 11.26
CA LEU A 57 2.06 7.46 11.19
C LEU A 57 1.06 7.15 12.30
N ALA A 58 0.94 5.88 12.74
CA ALA A 58 -0.15 5.43 13.60
C ALA A 58 -0.14 6.10 14.98
N GLY A 59 -1.30 6.56 15.41
CA GLY A 59 -1.52 7.19 16.71
C GLY A 59 -1.00 8.62 16.80
N LYS A 60 -0.59 9.23 15.68
CA LYS A 60 0.02 10.56 15.65
C LYS A 60 -0.73 11.53 14.75
N SER A 61 -0.55 12.80 15.05
CA SER A 61 -1.01 13.91 14.21
C SER A 61 0.13 14.44 13.36
N TRP A 62 -0.18 14.69 12.09
CA TRP A 62 0.78 15.16 11.11
C TRP A 62 0.28 16.44 10.45
N ARG A 63 1.11 17.47 10.44
CA ARG A 63 0.89 18.67 9.66
C ARG A 63 1.23 18.36 8.21
N PHE A 64 0.30 18.55 7.29
CA PHE A 64 0.57 18.43 5.87
C PHE A 64 0.57 19.76 5.16
N THR A 65 1.43 19.89 4.16
CA THR A 65 1.48 21.01 3.22
C THR A 65 1.45 20.41 1.81
N GLY A 66 0.32 20.52 1.16
CA GLY A 66 0.13 20.12 -0.23
C GLY A 66 0.16 21.32 -1.18
N PRO A 67 0.03 21.10 -2.49
CA PRO A 67 0.08 22.18 -3.48
C PRO A 67 -1.07 23.18 -3.37
N ASN A 68 -2.24 22.75 -2.87
CA ASN A 68 -3.46 23.57 -2.82
C ASN A 68 -4.08 23.68 -1.43
N ASN A 69 -3.59 22.89 -0.47
CA ASN A 69 -4.16 22.81 0.87
C ASN A 69 -3.07 22.57 1.90
N THR A 70 -3.31 23.11 3.08
CA THR A 70 -2.57 22.78 4.30
C THR A 70 -3.55 22.30 5.36
N GLY A 71 -3.07 21.55 6.34
CA GLY A 71 -3.94 21.05 7.39
C GLY A 71 -3.24 20.07 8.30
N THR A 72 -4.03 19.34 9.09
CA THR A 72 -3.54 18.33 10.01
C THR A 72 -4.30 17.04 9.78
N THR A 73 -3.60 15.92 9.79
CA THR A 73 -4.20 14.57 9.73
C THR A 73 -3.82 13.80 10.98
N LEU A 74 -4.80 13.28 11.70
CA LEU A 74 -4.60 12.25 12.73
C LEU A 74 -4.78 10.87 12.08
N TYR A 75 -3.77 10.03 12.16
CA TYR A 75 -3.82 8.63 11.72
C TYR A 75 -4.07 7.73 12.92
N ALA A 76 -5.30 7.29 13.13
CA ALA A 76 -5.62 6.37 14.22
C ALA A 76 -5.06 4.97 13.95
N ALA A 77 -4.69 4.25 15.00
CA ALA A 77 -4.08 2.93 14.89
C ALA A 77 -5.02 1.86 14.29
N ASP A 78 -6.33 2.10 14.33
CA ASP A 78 -7.37 1.23 13.77
C ASP A 78 -7.53 1.35 12.23
N GLY A 79 -6.79 2.27 11.58
CA GLY A 79 -6.86 2.51 10.14
C GLY A 79 -7.86 3.59 9.75
N THR A 80 -8.44 4.30 10.71
CA THR A 80 -9.24 5.51 10.45
C THR A 80 -8.37 6.76 10.48
N SER A 81 -8.80 7.83 9.82
CA SER A 81 -8.16 9.13 9.86
C SER A 81 -9.15 10.26 10.07
N LEU A 82 -8.67 11.33 10.70
CA LEU A 82 -9.40 12.59 10.81
C LEU A 82 -8.51 13.68 10.21
N VAL A 83 -9.02 14.35 9.20
CA VAL A 83 -8.30 15.39 8.47
C VAL A 83 -8.98 16.72 8.72
N GLU A 84 -8.21 17.70 9.16
CA GLU A 84 -8.60 19.11 9.22
C GLU A 84 -7.86 19.87 8.14
N VAL A 85 -8.60 20.48 7.23
CA VAL A 85 -8.04 21.34 6.16
C VAL A 85 -8.23 22.80 6.57
N ASP A 86 -7.12 23.53 6.63
CA ASP A 86 -7.10 24.91 7.09
C ASP A 86 -8.09 25.78 6.30
N GLY A 87 -8.97 26.46 7.02
CA GLY A 87 -9.99 27.34 6.44
C GLY A 87 -11.12 26.66 5.70
N LYS A 88 -11.18 25.31 5.67
CA LYS A 88 -12.21 24.55 4.94
C LYS A 88 -13.04 23.66 5.83
N GLY A 89 -12.46 23.08 6.89
CA GLY A 89 -13.14 22.20 7.83
C GLY A 89 -12.53 20.81 7.92
N THR A 90 -13.31 19.85 8.41
CA THR A 90 -12.85 18.48 8.70
C THR A 90 -13.53 17.44 7.83
N THR A 91 -12.83 16.35 7.56
CA THR A 91 -13.37 15.12 7.00
C THR A 91 -12.77 13.90 7.69
N LYS A 92 -13.49 12.79 7.64
CA LYS A 92 -12.99 11.49 8.09
C LYS A 92 -12.49 10.70 6.90
N GLY A 93 -11.69 9.69 7.17
CA GLY A 93 -11.20 8.81 6.13
C GLY A 93 -10.72 7.48 6.68
N LYS A 94 -10.13 6.72 5.78
CA LYS A 94 -9.43 5.47 6.09
C LYS A 94 -8.03 5.53 5.51
N TRP A 95 -7.10 4.86 6.15
CA TRP A 95 -5.74 4.77 5.69
C TRP A 95 -5.16 3.37 5.85
N SER A 96 -4.23 3.05 5.00
CA SER A 96 -3.44 1.83 5.03
C SER A 96 -2.07 2.08 4.42
N THR A 97 -1.17 1.13 4.57
CA THR A 97 0.19 1.24 4.05
C THR A 97 0.55 0.04 3.18
N GLN A 98 1.34 0.28 2.16
CA GLN A 98 2.04 -0.70 1.36
C GLN A 98 3.52 -0.34 1.35
N ASP A 99 4.38 -1.23 0.86
CA ASP A 99 5.80 -0.94 0.75
C ASP A 99 6.03 0.29 -0.13
N GLY A 100 6.60 1.33 0.45
CA GLY A 100 6.85 2.61 -0.20
C GLY A 100 5.60 3.47 -0.46
N GLN A 101 4.42 3.12 0.06
CA GLN A 101 3.18 3.83 -0.25
C GLN A 101 2.29 4.04 0.97
N LEU A 102 1.66 5.21 1.01
CA LEU A 102 0.52 5.53 1.85
C LEU A 102 -0.75 5.49 1.00
N CYS A 103 -1.79 4.81 1.49
CA CYS A 103 -3.08 4.71 0.84
C CYS A 103 -4.14 5.39 1.70
N GLU A 104 -4.95 6.27 1.12
CA GLU A 104 -5.98 7.01 1.84
C GLU A 104 -7.28 7.13 1.05
N SER A 105 -8.37 7.20 1.77
CA SER A 105 -9.69 7.61 1.28
C SER A 105 -10.28 8.66 2.20
N PHE A 106 -11.13 9.54 1.67
CA PHE A 106 -11.79 10.56 2.47
C PHE A 106 -13.28 10.56 2.21
N ASP A 107 -14.05 10.72 3.27
CA ASP A 107 -15.50 10.85 3.21
C ASP A 107 -15.87 12.20 2.59
N SER A 108 -17.09 12.30 2.07
CA SER A 108 -17.62 13.57 1.59
C SER A 108 -17.71 14.61 2.71
N ALA A 109 -17.42 15.85 2.34
CA ALA A 109 -17.49 17.01 3.23
C ALA A 109 -17.92 18.25 2.40
N PRO A 110 -18.36 19.35 2.99
CA PRO A 110 -18.77 20.54 2.24
C PRO A 110 -17.74 21.06 1.26
N PHE A 111 -16.45 20.92 1.58
CA PHE A 111 -15.34 21.29 0.71
C PHE A 111 -14.84 20.15 -0.20
N LEU A 112 -15.41 18.95 -0.05
CA LEU A 112 -15.05 17.73 -0.77
C LEU A 112 -16.34 16.92 -1.04
N PRO A 113 -17.27 17.40 -1.87
CA PRO A 113 -18.62 16.84 -1.96
C PRO A 113 -18.67 15.37 -2.40
N ASP A 114 -17.73 14.94 -3.22
CA ASP A 114 -17.68 13.55 -3.71
C ASP A 114 -16.76 12.64 -2.87
N GLY A 115 -16.10 13.19 -1.83
CA GLY A 115 -15.06 12.46 -1.11
C GLY A 115 -13.88 12.09 -2.00
N VAL A 116 -13.04 11.18 -1.53
CA VAL A 116 -11.94 10.59 -2.30
C VAL A 116 -11.94 9.08 -2.12
N ALA A 117 -12.01 8.35 -3.22
CA ALA A 117 -11.85 6.90 -3.21
C ALA A 117 -10.42 6.52 -2.77
N MET A 118 -10.27 5.31 -2.19
CA MET A 118 -8.96 4.81 -1.76
C MET A 118 -7.94 4.91 -2.89
N SER A 119 -6.88 5.65 -2.65
CA SER A 119 -5.78 5.90 -3.58
C SER A 119 -4.45 5.77 -2.86
N CYS A 120 -3.46 5.18 -3.51
CA CYS A 120 -2.12 5.00 -2.97
C CYS A 120 -1.12 5.91 -3.69
N TYR A 121 -0.22 6.50 -2.94
CA TYR A 121 0.83 7.36 -3.47
C TYR A 121 2.16 7.13 -2.75
N PRO A 122 3.29 7.43 -3.40
CA PRO A 122 4.61 7.22 -2.83
C PRO A 122 4.76 7.92 -1.48
N PHE A 123 5.37 7.20 -0.52
CA PHE A 123 5.71 7.71 0.79
C PHE A 123 7.21 7.52 1.05
N SER A 124 7.89 8.60 1.42
CA SER A 124 9.34 8.59 1.65
C SER A 124 9.75 9.69 2.62
N GLY A 125 10.96 9.62 3.13
CA GLY A 125 11.53 10.63 4.02
C GLY A 125 12.11 10.03 5.29
N SER A 126 12.56 10.89 6.18
CA SER A 126 13.18 10.53 7.47
C SER A 126 13.23 11.74 8.40
N GLY A 127 13.60 11.51 9.67
CA GLY A 127 13.89 12.61 10.60
C GLY A 127 12.68 13.50 10.93
N GLY A 128 11.46 12.94 10.89
CA GLY A 128 10.24 13.69 11.20
C GLY A 128 9.67 14.49 10.04
N THR A 129 10.31 14.43 8.86
CA THR A 129 9.79 15.05 7.64
C THR A 129 9.64 14.00 6.55
N TYR A 130 8.43 13.87 6.00
CA TYR A 130 8.09 12.86 5.00
C TYR A 130 7.37 13.50 3.82
N GLN A 131 7.46 12.83 2.67
CA GLN A 131 6.70 13.16 1.47
C GLN A 131 5.64 12.09 1.26
N ALA A 132 4.40 12.50 1.06
CA ALA A 132 3.30 11.64 0.66
C ALA A 132 2.72 12.18 -0.64
N GLY A 133 3.07 11.55 -1.76
CA GLY A 133 2.77 12.08 -3.09
C GLY A 133 3.38 13.47 -3.31
N LYS A 134 2.53 14.49 -3.41
CA LYS A 134 2.94 15.91 -3.58
C LYS A 134 2.90 16.72 -2.28
N ALA A 135 2.51 16.11 -1.17
CA ALA A 135 2.40 16.79 0.12
C ALA A 135 3.61 16.46 1.00
N THR A 136 4.06 17.46 1.76
CA THR A 136 5.06 17.32 2.82
C THR A 136 4.35 17.12 4.15
N PHE A 137 4.81 16.17 4.94
CA PHE A 137 4.31 15.86 6.27
C PHE A 137 5.37 16.12 7.32
N THR A 138 5.00 16.82 8.38
CA THR A 138 5.81 16.99 9.58
C THR A 138 4.99 16.61 10.81
N GLU A 139 5.61 15.99 11.82
CA GLU A 139 4.88 15.62 13.04
C GLU A 139 4.32 16.89 13.69
N ALA A 140 3.03 16.93 13.95
CA ALA A 140 2.39 17.99 14.69
C ALA A 140 2.67 17.78 16.18
N GLY A 141 3.42 18.67 16.80
CA GLY A 141 3.77 18.63 18.22
C GLY A 141 2.57 18.77 19.14
#